data_5f1c96e2a04b8c982aa7c0e121fadee8
#
_entry.id   5f1c96e2a04b8c982aa7c0e121fadee8
#
_cell.length_a   1.000
_cell.length_b   1.000
_cell.length_c   1.000
_cell.angle_alpha   90.00
_cell.angle_beta   90.00
_cell.angle_gamma   90.00
#
_symmetry.space_group_name_H-M   'P 1'
#
loop_
_entity.id
_entity.type
_entity.pdbx_description
1 polymer ?
#
loop_
_entity_poly.entity_id
_entity_poly.type
_entity_poly.pdbx_seq_one_letter_code
_entity_poly.pdbx_strand_id
1 'polypeptide(L)'
;MDNERITETYDVLKTFIPKEDIYLNEPMSKHTTFKIGGNADIFVKLKSVDQIEKTIETTRKIGVPLKFIGNGSNILVKDEGIRGVVAKICTSTYDFIDETTLRLDSGLLNAKVARILLDHSLAGFEFASGIPGTLGGAVKMNAGAYGSEMKNIVVSTRYIDLDSNKIEIKEINNAEHEFRL
;
A
#
# COMPACT_ATOMS: atom_id res chain seq x y z
N MET A 1 18.26 15.59 -4.63
CA MET A 1 18.73 14.21 -4.83
C MET A 1 19.50 14.18 -6.14
N ASP A 2 20.52 13.32 -6.22
CA ASP A 2 21.37 13.20 -7.40
C ASP A 2 20.55 12.60 -8.58
N ASN A 3 20.53 13.31 -9.71
CA ASN A 3 19.79 12.87 -10.90
C ASN A 3 20.31 11.52 -11.44
N GLU A 4 21.58 11.21 -11.20
CA GLU A 4 22.19 9.96 -11.60
C GLU A 4 21.54 8.76 -10.90
N ARG A 5 21.35 8.84 -9.56
CA ARG A 5 20.67 7.77 -8.80
C ARG A 5 19.22 7.58 -9.20
N ILE A 6 18.51 8.67 -9.55
CA ILE A 6 17.12 8.56 -10.03
C ILE A 6 17.08 7.84 -11.36
N THR A 7 17.99 8.18 -12.28
CA THR A 7 18.10 7.52 -13.59
C THR A 7 18.45 6.04 -13.44
N GLU A 8 19.46 5.71 -12.62
CA GLU A 8 19.84 4.33 -12.32
C GLU A 8 18.66 3.55 -11.72
N THR A 9 17.94 4.13 -10.75
CA THR A 9 16.78 3.48 -10.15
C THR A 9 15.71 3.21 -11.19
N TYR A 10 15.37 4.19 -12.03
CA TYR A 10 14.40 4.02 -13.10
C TYR A 10 14.81 2.92 -14.06
N ASP A 11 16.09 2.86 -14.47
CA ASP A 11 16.61 1.86 -15.39
C ASP A 11 16.51 0.43 -14.86
N VAL A 12 16.69 0.25 -13.55
CA VAL A 12 16.48 -1.05 -12.91
C VAL A 12 15.00 -1.38 -12.78
N LEU A 13 14.18 -0.44 -12.30
CA LEU A 13 12.74 -0.67 -12.08
C LEU A 13 12.02 -1.09 -13.37
N LYS A 14 12.35 -0.50 -14.51
CA LYS A 14 11.74 -0.85 -15.82
C LYS A 14 12.06 -2.27 -16.32
N THR A 15 12.99 -2.99 -15.68
CA THR A 15 13.29 -4.38 -16.03
C THR A 15 12.23 -5.37 -15.52
N PHE A 16 11.46 -4.99 -14.50
CA PHE A 16 10.45 -5.86 -13.88
C PHE A 16 9.09 -5.19 -13.63
N ILE A 17 8.98 -3.86 -13.79
CA ILE A 17 7.72 -3.12 -13.74
C ILE A 17 7.37 -2.68 -15.16
N PRO A 18 6.14 -2.93 -15.66
CA PRO A 18 5.67 -2.45 -16.94
C PRO A 18 5.79 -0.93 -17.08
N LYS A 19 6.15 -0.45 -18.28
CA LYS A 19 6.39 0.98 -18.53
C LYS A 19 5.19 1.86 -18.20
N GLU A 20 3.99 1.37 -18.38
CA GLU A 20 2.73 2.05 -18.08
C GLU A 20 2.45 2.18 -16.57
N ASP A 21 3.23 1.49 -15.74
CA ASP A 21 3.13 1.55 -14.27
C ASP A 21 4.28 2.32 -13.62
N ILE A 22 5.19 2.93 -14.42
CA ILE A 22 6.30 3.77 -13.94
C ILE A 22 6.15 5.19 -14.50
N TYR A 23 6.21 6.18 -13.63
CA TYR A 23 6.07 7.59 -13.97
C TYR A 23 7.24 8.38 -13.37
N LEU A 24 7.90 9.19 -14.20
CA LEU A 24 8.93 10.13 -13.75
C LEU A 24 8.31 11.49 -13.50
N ASN A 25 8.78 12.17 -12.45
CA ASN A 25 8.33 13.51 -12.10
C ASN A 25 6.80 13.62 -12.00
N GLU A 26 6.16 12.63 -11.37
CA GLU A 26 4.70 12.49 -11.35
C GLU A 26 4.04 13.36 -10.28
N PRO A 27 3.09 14.22 -10.65
CA PRO A 27 2.37 15.04 -9.69
C PRO A 27 1.58 14.21 -8.69
N MET A 28 1.90 14.33 -7.41
CA MET A 28 1.20 13.61 -6.35
C MET A 28 -0.24 14.09 -6.17
N SER A 29 -0.58 15.27 -6.65
CA SER A 29 -1.97 15.75 -6.73
C SER A 29 -2.92 14.82 -7.48
N LYS A 30 -2.41 13.99 -8.42
CA LYS A 30 -3.20 12.94 -9.11
C LYS A 30 -3.44 11.70 -8.23
N HIS A 31 -2.69 11.56 -7.15
CA HIS A 31 -2.63 10.35 -6.32
C HIS A 31 -3.04 10.60 -4.86
N THR A 32 -3.56 11.77 -4.56
CA THR A 32 -4.11 12.14 -3.24
C THR A 32 -5.57 12.56 -3.36
N THR A 33 -6.37 12.25 -2.33
CA THR A 33 -7.78 12.69 -2.28
C THR A 33 -7.90 14.19 -2.19
N PHE A 34 -6.94 14.88 -1.56
CA PHE A 34 -6.89 16.32 -1.48
C PHE A 34 -6.59 17.02 -2.83
N LYS A 35 -6.13 16.25 -3.84
CA LYS A 35 -5.75 16.73 -5.18
C LYS A 35 -4.68 17.84 -5.16
N ILE A 36 -3.83 17.84 -4.14
CA ILE A 36 -2.68 18.72 -3.97
C ILE A 36 -1.42 17.90 -3.71
N GLY A 37 -0.26 18.53 -3.90
CA GLY A 37 1.06 17.94 -3.68
C GLY A 37 1.96 18.04 -4.90
N GLY A 38 3.22 18.40 -4.66
CA GLY A 38 4.27 18.44 -5.67
C GLY A 38 4.64 17.06 -6.21
N ASN A 39 5.65 17.02 -7.05
CA ASN A 39 5.99 15.81 -7.82
C ASN A 39 6.80 14.79 -6.99
N ALA A 40 6.55 13.51 -7.23
CA ALA A 40 7.47 12.43 -6.87
C ALA A 40 8.53 12.28 -7.97
N ASP A 41 9.79 12.02 -7.60
CA ASP A 41 10.84 11.80 -8.61
C ASP A 41 10.50 10.59 -9.47
N ILE A 42 10.14 9.48 -8.82
CA ILE A 42 9.62 8.27 -9.46
C ILE A 42 8.34 7.85 -8.74
N PHE A 43 7.29 7.57 -9.50
CA PHE A 43 6.06 6.96 -8.98
C PHE A 43 5.85 5.62 -9.68
N VAL A 44 5.58 4.57 -8.92
CA VAL A 44 5.34 3.22 -9.45
C VAL A 44 4.06 2.61 -8.90
N LYS A 45 3.40 1.79 -9.72
CA LYS A 45 2.28 0.93 -9.32
C LYS A 45 2.77 -0.50 -9.22
N LEU A 46 2.71 -1.09 -8.02
CA LEU A 46 3.18 -2.45 -7.76
C LEU A 46 1.98 -3.39 -7.67
N LYS A 47 1.94 -4.38 -8.55
CA LYS A 47 0.79 -5.28 -8.72
C LYS A 47 1.07 -6.70 -8.21
N SER A 48 2.29 -6.99 -7.75
CA SER A 48 2.66 -8.28 -7.18
C SER A 48 3.64 -8.12 -6.01
N VAL A 49 3.73 -9.15 -5.19
CA VAL A 49 4.69 -9.23 -4.08
C VAL A 49 6.12 -9.20 -4.62
N ASP A 50 6.41 -9.92 -5.70
CA ASP A 50 7.72 -9.92 -6.36
C ASP A 50 8.16 -8.50 -6.78
N GLN A 51 7.25 -7.69 -7.36
CA GLN A 51 7.54 -6.30 -7.68
C GLN A 51 7.82 -5.45 -6.43
N ILE A 52 7.11 -5.70 -5.32
CA ILE A 52 7.34 -5.01 -4.06
C ILE A 52 8.73 -5.33 -3.52
N GLU A 53 9.08 -6.61 -3.43
CA GLU A 53 10.38 -7.07 -2.92
C GLU A 53 11.53 -6.52 -3.76
N LYS A 54 11.48 -6.68 -5.09
CA LYS A 54 12.50 -6.15 -6.01
C LYS A 54 12.63 -4.62 -5.95
N THR A 55 11.54 -3.89 -5.73
CA THR A 55 11.58 -2.44 -5.57
C THR A 55 12.29 -2.05 -4.27
N ILE A 56 12.03 -2.76 -3.16
CA ILE A 56 12.72 -2.55 -1.89
C ILE A 56 14.22 -2.83 -2.05
N GLU A 57 14.60 -3.96 -2.65
CA GLU A 57 16.00 -4.32 -2.91
C GLU A 57 16.72 -3.25 -3.75
N THR A 58 16.09 -2.85 -4.85
CA THR A 58 16.65 -1.86 -5.78
C THR A 58 16.90 -0.53 -5.07
N THR A 59 15.90 -0.02 -4.37
CA THR A 59 16.02 1.28 -3.70
C THR A 59 17.02 1.26 -2.54
N ARG A 60 17.11 0.16 -1.79
CA ARG A 60 18.13 -0.05 -0.75
C ARG A 60 19.53 -0.08 -1.35
N LYS A 61 19.74 -0.86 -2.41
CA LYS A 61 21.03 -1.02 -3.05
C LYS A 61 21.58 0.29 -3.61
N ILE A 62 20.73 1.10 -4.24
CA ILE A 62 21.12 2.38 -4.83
C ILE A 62 21.14 3.51 -3.78
N GLY A 63 20.48 3.32 -2.62
CA GLY A 63 20.41 4.33 -1.56
C GLY A 63 19.40 5.43 -1.88
N VAL A 64 18.28 5.09 -2.53
CA VAL A 64 17.18 6.00 -2.86
C VAL A 64 16.04 5.82 -1.87
N PRO A 65 15.47 6.90 -1.29
CA PRO A 65 14.31 6.80 -0.40
C PRO A 65 13.11 6.13 -1.08
N LEU A 66 12.43 5.27 -0.35
CA LEU A 66 11.22 4.58 -0.78
C LEU A 66 10.07 4.90 0.18
N LYS A 67 8.92 5.28 -0.37
CA LYS A 67 7.68 5.47 0.38
C LYS A 67 6.56 4.66 -0.23
N PHE A 68 5.87 3.86 0.59
CA PHE A 68 4.67 3.14 0.17
C PHE A 68 3.43 3.97 0.42
N ILE A 69 2.48 3.90 -0.51
CA ILE A 69 1.14 4.49 -0.37
C ILE A 69 0.07 3.48 -0.79
N GLY A 70 -1.12 3.65 -0.23
CA GLY A 70 -2.34 3.04 -0.75
C GLY A 70 -3.02 3.96 -1.77
N ASN A 71 -4.29 4.29 -1.55
CA ASN A 71 -5.04 5.17 -2.46
C ASN A 71 -4.87 6.69 -2.18
N GLY A 72 -3.96 7.07 -1.27
CA GLY A 72 -3.69 8.48 -0.98
C GLY A 72 -4.81 9.21 -0.25
N SER A 73 -5.68 8.49 0.45
CA SER A 73 -6.88 9.07 1.09
C SER A 73 -6.58 9.80 2.40
N ASN A 74 -5.46 9.48 3.04
CA ASN A 74 -5.04 10.08 4.32
C ASN A 74 -3.58 10.59 4.24
N ILE A 75 -3.23 11.22 3.13
CA ILE A 75 -1.87 11.72 2.87
C ILE A 75 -1.96 13.17 2.42
N LEU A 76 -1.15 14.02 3.04
CA LEU A 76 -0.88 15.37 2.59
C LEU A 76 0.56 15.43 2.07
N VAL A 77 0.72 15.81 0.81
CA VAL A 77 2.01 15.97 0.16
C VAL A 77 2.28 17.46 -0.01
N LYS A 78 3.47 17.90 0.43
CA LYS A 78 3.91 19.28 0.29
C LYS A 78 4.19 19.65 -1.19
N ASP A 79 4.26 20.95 -1.48
CA ASP A 79 4.50 21.47 -2.84
C ASP A 79 5.91 21.11 -3.36
N GLU A 80 6.90 20.93 -2.47
CA GLU A 80 8.24 20.45 -2.82
C GLU A 80 8.23 19.00 -3.34
N GLY A 81 7.12 18.28 -3.13
CA GLY A 81 6.95 16.89 -3.55
C GLY A 81 7.69 15.88 -2.71
N ILE A 82 7.97 14.73 -3.28
CA ILE A 82 8.61 13.59 -2.61
C ILE A 82 9.87 13.21 -3.37
N ARG A 83 11.01 13.26 -2.69
CA ARG A 83 12.28 12.80 -3.26
C ARG A 83 12.39 11.28 -3.13
N GLY A 84 12.78 10.63 -4.23
CA GLY A 84 12.92 9.18 -4.33
C GLY A 84 11.73 8.49 -5.00
N VAL A 85 11.47 7.26 -4.59
CA VAL A 85 10.42 6.41 -5.16
C VAL A 85 9.17 6.44 -4.27
N VAL A 86 8.03 6.73 -4.88
CA VAL A 86 6.71 6.52 -4.29
C VAL A 86 6.08 5.28 -4.92
N ALA A 87 5.85 4.27 -4.13
CA ALA A 87 5.30 2.98 -4.56
C ALA A 87 3.85 2.83 -4.10
N LYS A 88 2.92 2.85 -5.06
CA LYS A 88 1.51 2.55 -4.81
C LYS A 88 1.29 1.05 -4.84
N ILE A 89 0.75 0.48 -3.75
CA ILE A 89 0.37 -0.93 -3.70
C ILE A 89 -0.96 -1.12 -4.45
N CYS A 90 -0.91 -1.97 -5.49
CA CYS A 90 -2.03 -2.25 -6.38
C CYS A 90 -2.33 -3.77 -6.49
N THR A 91 -1.84 -4.58 -5.55
CA THR A 91 -2.23 -5.99 -5.45
C THR A 91 -3.73 -6.09 -5.16
N SER A 92 -4.42 -7.10 -5.71
CA SER A 92 -5.89 -7.10 -5.67
C SER A 92 -6.53 -8.48 -5.68
N THR A 93 -5.80 -9.50 -5.20
CA THR A 93 -6.31 -10.87 -5.05
C THR A 93 -6.97 -11.08 -3.69
N TYR A 94 -7.79 -12.11 -3.59
CA TYR A 94 -8.36 -12.58 -2.34
C TYR A 94 -8.64 -14.08 -2.42
N ASP A 95 -8.60 -14.75 -1.26
CA ASP A 95 -8.90 -16.16 -1.10
C ASP A 95 -9.68 -16.40 0.18
N PHE A 96 -10.57 -17.39 0.16
CA PHE A 96 -11.20 -17.89 1.39
C PHE A 96 -10.27 -18.87 2.09
N ILE A 97 -10.02 -18.63 3.38
CA ILE A 97 -9.29 -19.57 4.25
C ILE A 97 -10.28 -20.56 4.85
N ASP A 98 -11.44 -20.07 5.27
CA ASP A 98 -12.58 -20.84 5.77
C ASP A 98 -13.90 -20.10 5.49
N GLU A 99 -15.01 -20.55 6.07
CA GLU A 99 -16.34 -19.98 5.83
C GLU A 99 -16.48 -18.50 6.25
N THR A 100 -15.65 -18.02 7.16
CA THR A 100 -15.73 -16.67 7.74
C THR A 100 -14.44 -15.87 7.62
N THR A 101 -13.35 -16.50 7.20
CA THR A 101 -12.01 -15.88 7.14
C THR A 101 -11.52 -15.76 5.72
N LEU A 102 -11.21 -14.54 5.31
CA LEU A 102 -10.63 -14.24 4.00
C LEU A 102 -9.21 -13.71 4.13
N ARG A 103 -8.34 -14.15 3.23
CA ARG A 103 -7.08 -13.48 2.94
C ARG A 103 -7.34 -12.48 1.83
N LEU A 104 -6.94 -11.24 2.07
CA LEU A 104 -7.19 -10.12 1.17
C LEU A 104 -5.90 -9.34 0.95
N ASP A 105 -5.62 -8.99 -0.29
CA ASP A 105 -4.48 -8.15 -0.64
C ASP A 105 -4.64 -6.71 -0.11
N SER A 106 -3.53 -6.15 0.37
CA SER A 106 -3.48 -4.80 0.95
C SER A 106 -3.84 -3.66 -0.02
N GLY A 107 -3.72 -3.90 -1.33
CA GLY A 107 -4.08 -2.94 -2.38
C GLY A 107 -5.57 -2.90 -2.74
N LEU A 108 -6.39 -3.84 -2.24
CA LEU A 108 -7.84 -3.82 -2.45
C LEU A 108 -8.47 -2.56 -1.85
N LEU A 109 -9.38 -1.93 -2.59
CA LEU A 109 -10.18 -0.82 -2.07
C LEU A 109 -11.19 -1.33 -1.03
N ASN A 110 -11.40 -0.59 0.07
CA ASN A 110 -12.36 -0.96 1.10
C ASN A 110 -13.78 -1.18 0.54
N ALA A 111 -14.22 -0.33 -0.40
CA ALA A 111 -15.51 -0.50 -1.07
C ALA A 111 -15.59 -1.82 -1.87
N LYS A 112 -14.49 -2.27 -2.47
CA LYS A 112 -14.43 -3.56 -3.15
C LYS A 112 -14.46 -4.73 -2.16
N VAL A 113 -13.75 -4.61 -1.05
CA VAL A 113 -13.80 -5.60 0.05
C VAL A 113 -15.21 -5.74 0.58
N ALA A 114 -15.88 -4.62 0.90
CA ALA A 114 -17.27 -4.62 1.35
C ALA A 114 -18.21 -5.33 0.35
N ARG A 115 -18.01 -5.11 -0.95
CA ARG A 115 -18.79 -5.79 -1.99
C ARG A 115 -18.54 -7.28 -2.03
N ILE A 116 -17.28 -7.72 -1.94
CA ILE A 116 -16.91 -9.15 -1.88
C ILE A 116 -17.62 -9.81 -0.69
N LEU A 117 -17.55 -9.20 0.49
CA LEU A 117 -18.15 -9.75 1.70
C LEU A 117 -19.69 -9.82 1.60
N LEU A 118 -20.32 -8.78 1.06
CA LEU A 118 -21.76 -8.76 0.82
C LEU A 118 -22.20 -9.89 -0.13
N ASP A 119 -21.49 -10.08 -1.25
CA ASP A 119 -21.80 -11.11 -2.23
C ASP A 119 -21.68 -12.54 -1.65
N HIS A 120 -20.94 -12.70 -0.54
CA HIS A 120 -20.76 -13.95 0.20
C HIS A 120 -21.52 -14.00 1.54
N SER A 121 -22.41 -13.05 1.78
CA SER A 121 -23.24 -12.96 3.02
C SER A 121 -22.41 -12.90 4.30
N LEU A 122 -21.24 -12.25 4.26
CA LEU A 122 -20.36 -12.04 5.41
C LEU A 122 -20.55 -10.65 6.00
N ALA A 123 -20.74 -10.60 7.31
CA ALA A 123 -20.95 -9.37 8.10
C ALA A 123 -19.67 -8.95 8.83
N GLY A 124 -19.68 -7.71 9.39
CA GLY A 124 -18.64 -7.20 10.27
C GLY A 124 -17.71 -6.16 9.65
N PHE A 125 -17.79 -5.94 8.33
CA PHE A 125 -16.99 -4.93 7.60
C PHE A 125 -17.81 -3.69 7.20
N GLU A 126 -19.07 -3.61 7.57
CA GLU A 126 -20.02 -2.57 7.15
C GLU A 126 -19.50 -1.17 7.48
N PHE A 127 -18.88 -1.02 8.66
CA PHE A 127 -18.32 0.25 9.12
C PHE A 127 -17.26 0.82 8.14
N ALA A 128 -16.51 -0.05 7.47
CA ALA A 128 -15.43 0.33 6.57
C ALA A 128 -15.88 0.54 5.12
N SER A 129 -17.11 0.20 4.76
CA SER A 129 -17.62 0.27 3.38
C SER A 129 -17.56 1.67 2.78
N GLY A 130 -17.77 2.70 3.61
CA GLY A 130 -17.70 4.12 3.25
C GLY A 130 -16.32 4.76 3.50
N ILE A 131 -15.37 4.07 4.11
CA ILE A 131 -14.03 4.61 4.38
C ILE A 131 -13.20 4.58 3.08
N PRO A 132 -12.78 5.74 2.54
CA PRO A 132 -12.02 5.76 1.32
C PRO A 132 -10.61 5.22 1.55
N GLY A 133 -10.08 4.47 0.59
CA GLY A 133 -8.72 3.97 0.67
C GLY A 133 -8.60 2.49 0.39
N THR A 134 -7.39 1.96 0.59
CA THR A 134 -7.09 0.54 0.46
C THR A 134 -7.11 -0.16 1.82
N LEU A 135 -7.33 -1.47 1.80
CA LEU A 135 -7.34 -2.32 2.99
C LEU A 135 -6.05 -2.17 3.80
N GLY A 136 -4.88 -2.25 3.15
CA GLY A 136 -3.60 -2.08 3.85
C GLY A 136 -3.46 -0.70 4.50
N GLY A 137 -3.97 0.35 3.85
CA GLY A 137 -4.02 1.69 4.43
C GLY A 137 -4.98 1.76 5.64
N ALA A 138 -6.13 1.10 5.55
CA ALA A 138 -7.10 1.03 6.64
C ALA A 138 -6.54 0.27 7.86
N VAL A 139 -5.88 -0.87 7.64
CA VAL A 139 -5.21 -1.63 8.72
C VAL A 139 -4.10 -0.80 9.36
N LYS A 140 -3.21 -0.19 8.57
CA LYS A 140 -2.11 0.65 9.07
C LYS A 140 -2.59 1.80 9.95
N MET A 141 -3.75 2.36 9.63
CA MET A 141 -4.34 3.50 10.34
C MET A 141 -5.34 3.08 11.42
N ASN A 142 -5.58 1.77 11.60
CA ASN A 142 -6.68 1.26 12.41
C ASN A 142 -7.99 2.01 12.11
N ALA A 143 -8.31 2.14 10.82
CA ALA A 143 -9.43 2.94 10.37
C ALA A 143 -10.73 2.45 11.01
N GLY A 144 -11.54 3.38 11.50
CA GLY A 144 -12.79 3.09 12.17
C GLY A 144 -13.90 4.08 11.83
N ALA A 145 -15.13 3.63 11.97
CA ALA A 145 -16.34 4.41 11.84
C ALA A 145 -17.49 3.71 12.58
N TYR A 146 -18.49 4.46 12.98
CA TYR A 146 -19.73 3.93 13.59
C TYR A 146 -19.50 3.02 14.79
N GLY A 147 -18.45 3.27 15.57
CA GLY A 147 -18.14 2.50 16.79
C GLY A 147 -17.38 1.19 16.55
N SER A 148 -16.94 0.90 15.32
CA SER A 148 -16.07 -0.23 15.02
C SER A 148 -14.79 0.23 14.30
N GLU A 149 -13.77 -0.60 14.30
CA GLU A 149 -12.44 -0.30 13.73
C GLU A 149 -11.74 -1.58 13.24
N MET A 150 -10.69 -1.43 12.44
CA MET A 150 -10.02 -2.56 11.80
C MET A 150 -9.52 -3.62 12.78
N LYS A 151 -9.03 -3.22 13.95
CA LYS A 151 -8.57 -4.17 14.99
C LYS A 151 -9.64 -5.16 15.44
N ASN A 152 -10.91 -4.83 15.27
CA ASN A 152 -12.01 -5.69 15.73
C ASN A 152 -12.25 -6.89 14.78
N ILE A 153 -11.74 -6.81 13.54
CA ILE A 153 -12.02 -7.79 12.49
C ILE A 153 -10.76 -8.42 11.86
N VAL A 154 -9.60 -7.80 12.04
CA VAL A 154 -8.34 -8.37 11.55
C VAL A 154 -7.94 -9.55 12.40
N VAL A 155 -7.70 -10.71 11.79
CA VAL A 155 -7.22 -11.93 12.46
C VAL A 155 -5.70 -11.95 12.49
N SER A 156 -5.06 -11.73 11.35
CA SER A 156 -3.61 -11.60 11.22
C SER A 156 -3.24 -10.66 10.08
N THR A 157 -2.00 -10.20 10.09
CA THR A 157 -1.44 -9.34 9.02
C THR A 157 -0.12 -9.91 8.55
N ARG A 158 0.03 -10.10 7.24
CA ARG A 158 1.31 -10.41 6.60
C ARG A 158 1.97 -9.11 6.15
N TYR A 159 3.23 -8.92 6.48
CA TYR A 159 3.97 -7.69 6.22
C TYR A 159 5.43 -7.95 5.86
N ILE A 160 6.07 -6.98 5.22
CA ILE A 160 7.51 -6.93 5.02
C ILE A 160 8.07 -5.88 5.97
N ASP A 161 9.01 -6.31 6.81
CA ASP A 161 9.70 -5.43 7.75
C ASP A 161 10.80 -4.64 7.01
N LEU A 162 10.58 -3.33 6.88
CA LEU A 162 11.52 -2.46 6.17
C LEU A 162 12.78 -2.13 6.96
N ASP A 163 12.76 -2.33 8.27
CA ASP A 163 13.93 -2.09 9.14
C ASP A 163 14.82 -3.34 9.21
N SER A 164 14.33 -4.49 8.80
CA SER A 164 15.11 -5.73 8.68
C SER A 164 16.09 -5.66 7.50
N ASN A 165 17.29 -6.21 7.69
CA ASN A 165 18.26 -6.38 6.60
C ASN A 165 17.84 -7.44 5.57
N LYS A 166 16.89 -8.29 5.93
CA LYS A 166 16.33 -9.32 5.04
C LYS A 166 14.94 -8.92 4.60
N ILE A 167 14.65 -9.11 3.31
CA ILE A 167 13.30 -8.97 2.79
C ILE A 167 12.63 -10.33 2.96
N GLU A 168 11.76 -10.41 3.96
CA GLU A 168 10.98 -11.61 4.25
C GLU A 168 9.56 -11.23 4.64
N ILE A 169 8.60 -12.06 4.25
CA ILE A 169 7.22 -11.88 4.66
C ILE A 169 7.05 -12.47 6.04
N LYS A 170 6.70 -11.61 7.00
CA LYS A 170 6.35 -11.99 8.36
C LYS A 170 4.84 -11.99 8.54
N GLU A 171 4.35 -12.72 9.51
CA GLU A 171 2.95 -12.71 9.92
C GLU A 171 2.85 -12.37 11.41
N ILE A 172 1.89 -11.54 11.75
CA ILE A 172 1.59 -11.14 13.12
C ILE A 172 0.09 -11.31 13.36
N ASN A 173 -0.24 -11.95 14.48
CA ASN A 173 -1.63 -12.11 14.89
C ASN A 173 -2.20 -10.81 15.48
N ASN A 174 -3.52 -10.71 15.50
CA ASN A 174 -4.23 -9.52 16.03
C ASN A 174 -3.76 -9.14 17.43
N ALA A 175 -3.61 -10.10 18.33
CA ALA A 175 -3.21 -9.87 19.72
C ALA A 175 -1.80 -9.27 19.87
N GLU A 176 -0.93 -9.47 18.87
CA GLU A 176 0.46 -8.97 18.82
C GLU A 176 0.58 -7.70 17.98
N HIS A 177 -0.48 -7.35 17.24
CA HIS A 177 -0.47 -6.21 16.34
C HIS A 177 -0.65 -4.91 17.13
N GLU A 178 0.34 -4.02 17.04
CA GLU A 178 0.27 -2.69 17.61
C GLU A 178 -0.56 -1.77 16.69
N PHE A 179 -1.88 -1.86 16.81
CA PHE A 179 -2.77 -0.96 16.10
C PHE A 179 -2.61 0.48 16.59
N ARG A 180 -2.71 1.41 15.67
CA ARG A 180 -2.76 2.83 16.03
C ARG A 180 -4.05 3.13 16.81
N LEU A 181 -3.90 3.67 18.03
CA LEU A 181 -5.00 4.13 18.88
C LEU A 181 -5.38 5.58 18.56
#